data_0897a233f1e67685233cebfaa45e565a
#
_entry.id   0897a233f1e67685233cebfaa45e565a
#
_cell.length_a   1.000
_cell.length_b   1.000
_cell.length_c   1.000
_cell.angle_alpha   90.00
_cell.angle_beta   90.00
_cell.angle_gamma   90.00
#
_symmetry.space_group_name_H-M   'P 1'
#
loop_
_entity.id
_entity.type
_entity.pdbx_description
1 polymer ?
#
loop_
_entity_poly.entity_id
_entity_poly.type
_entity_poly.pdbx_seq_one_letter_code
_entity_poly.pdbx_strand_id
1 'polypeptide(L)'
;MYLKLGDIASAEKTFKQALLANRDSYISMLELAEIFYLQQQIPAATQMYEQYVRTVGQKNQGARALWIGLRVARANADKMGMQVLVNQLRALFPESP
;
A
#
# COMPACT_ATOMS: atom_id res chain seq x y z
N MET A 1 -7.96 10.59 -3.19
CA MET A 1 -7.60 11.74 -2.33
C MET A 1 -6.31 12.35 -2.84
N TYR A 2 -6.28 13.66 -2.91
CA TYR A 2 -5.15 14.40 -3.48
C TYR A 2 -4.41 15.12 -2.36
N LEU A 3 -3.12 14.76 -2.16
CA LEU A 3 -2.31 15.39 -1.12
C LEU A 3 -1.27 16.30 -1.77
N LYS A 4 -1.14 17.49 -1.25
CA LYS A 4 -0.05 18.40 -1.62
C LYS A 4 1.24 17.95 -0.95
N LEU A 5 2.40 18.38 -1.49
CA LEU A 5 3.69 17.97 -0.96
C LEU A 5 3.84 18.26 0.54
N GLY A 6 3.38 19.43 1.00
CA GLY A 6 3.43 19.76 2.42
C GLY A 6 2.55 18.87 3.26
N ASP A 7 1.36 18.52 2.74
CA ASP A 7 0.43 17.63 3.42
C ASP A 7 0.95 16.20 3.47
N ILE A 8 1.67 15.78 2.42
CA ILE A 8 2.27 14.46 2.38
C ILE A 8 3.31 14.32 3.49
N ALA A 9 4.17 15.33 3.69
CA ALA A 9 5.17 15.29 4.75
C ALA A 9 4.53 15.22 6.13
N SER A 10 3.48 16.01 6.36
CA SER A 10 2.74 15.99 7.62
C SER A 10 2.05 14.65 7.85
N ALA A 11 1.44 14.09 6.82
CA ALA A 11 0.77 12.79 6.89
C ALA A 11 1.78 11.69 7.19
N GLU A 12 2.97 11.73 6.56
CA GLU A 12 4.03 10.77 6.83
C GLU A 12 4.41 10.78 8.30
N LYS A 13 4.64 11.97 8.88
CA LYS A 13 5.00 12.11 10.28
C LYS A 13 3.91 11.54 11.19
N THR A 14 2.66 11.87 10.90
CA THR A 14 1.53 11.41 11.68
C THR A 14 1.41 9.89 11.67
N PHE A 15 1.51 9.27 10.50
CA PHE A 15 1.38 7.82 10.40
C PHE A 15 2.60 7.08 10.96
N LYS A 16 3.80 7.66 10.87
CA LYS A 16 4.98 7.09 11.52
C LYS A 16 4.81 7.08 13.04
N GLN A 17 4.30 8.16 13.61
CA GLN A 17 4.01 8.21 15.05
C GLN A 17 2.92 7.23 15.45
N ALA A 18 1.87 7.11 14.65
CA ALA A 18 0.81 6.14 14.89
C ALA A 18 1.35 4.71 14.88
N LEU A 19 2.24 4.39 13.95
CA LEU A 19 2.83 3.06 13.86
C LEU A 19 3.76 2.78 15.05
N LEU A 20 4.49 3.78 15.53
CA LEU A 20 5.31 3.63 16.74
C LEU A 20 4.46 3.37 17.96
N ALA A 21 3.30 4.01 18.05
CA ALA A 21 2.37 3.82 19.17
C ALA A 21 1.67 2.46 19.09
N ASN A 22 1.39 1.99 17.89
CA ASN A 22 0.76 0.69 17.65
C ASN A 22 1.41 0.02 16.45
N ARG A 23 2.32 -0.90 16.71
CA ARG A 23 3.11 -1.57 15.68
C ARG A 23 2.28 -2.45 14.76
N ASP A 24 1.09 -2.85 15.20
CA ASP A 24 0.17 -3.68 14.41
C ASP A 24 -0.85 -2.85 13.64
N SER A 25 -0.69 -1.53 13.58
CA SER A 25 -1.60 -0.67 12.85
C SER A 25 -1.46 -0.85 11.35
N TYR A 26 -2.25 -1.78 10.80
CA TYR A 26 -2.22 -2.05 9.36
C TYR A 26 -2.66 -0.85 8.54
N ILE A 27 -3.55 -0.01 9.09
CA ILE A 27 -3.98 1.22 8.42
C ILE A 27 -2.80 2.16 8.21
N SER A 28 -1.98 2.36 9.26
CA SER A 28 -0.79 3.21 9.17
C SER A 28 0.23 2.66 8.17
N MET A 29 0.41 1.35 8.14
CA MET A 29 1.31 0.70 7.17
C MET A 29 0.88 0.98 5.73
N LEU A 30 -0.42 0.84 5.46
CA LEU A 30 -0.96 1.03 4.12
C LEU A 30 -0.86 2.49 3.70
N GLU A 31 -1.19 3.42 4.60
CA GLU A 31 -1.08 4.85 4.32
C GLU A 31 0.38 5.24 4.05
N LEU A 32 1.32 4.72 4.84
CA LEU A 32 2.74 4.99 4.63
C LEU A 32 3.23 4.42 3.30
N ALA A 33 2.75 3.24 2.92
CA ALA A 33 3.11 2.67 1.62
C ALA A 33 2.68 3.59 0.48
N GLU A 34 1.46 4.13 0.53
CA GLU A 34 0.98 5.07 -0.46
C GLU A 34 1.79 6.37 -0.44
N ILE A 35 2.07 6.90 0.75
CA ILE A 35 2.83 8.14 0.91
C ILE A 35 4.23 7.98 0.30
N PHE A 36 4.92 6.89 0.63
CA PHE A 36 6.25 6.63 0.08
C PHE A 36 6.20 6.47 -1.44
N TYR A 37 5.16 5.82 -1.96
CA TYR A 37 4.98 5.70 -3.40
C TYR A 37 4.84 7.08 -4.05
N LEU A 38 4.03 7.97 -3.47
CA LEU A 38 3.84 9.33 -3.98
C LEU A 38 5.13 10.16 -3.92
N GLN A 39 6.00 9.88 -2.94
CA GLN A 39 7.30 10.52 -2.82
C GLN A 39 8.36 9.87 -3.70
N GLN A 40 7.99 8.87 -4.48
CA GLN A 40 8.89 8.08 -5.33
C GLN A 40 9.94 7.31 -4.54
N GLN A 41 9.66 7.04 -3.27
CA GLN A 41 10.50 6.20 -2.43
C GLN A 41 10.04 4.76 -2.54
N ILE A 42 10.29 4.16 -3.69
CA ILE A 42 9.75 2.85 -4.02
C ILE A 42 10.23 1.74 -3.08
N PRO A 43 11.53 1.64 -2.70
CA PRO A 43 11.95 0.61 -1.75
C PRO A 43 11.22 0.72 -0.41
N ALA A 44 11.04 1.94 0.11
CA ALA A 44 10.32 2.15 1.37
C ALA A 44 8.84 1.79 1.23
N ALA A 45 8.22 2.16 0.11
CA ALA A 45 6.83 1.80 -0.17
C ALA A 45 6.66 0.29 -0.22
N THR A 46 7.59 -0.40 -0.86
CA THR A 46 7.58 -1.86 -0.96
C THR A 46 7.65 -2.50 0.41
N GLN A 47 8.55 -2.02 1.28
CA GLN A 47 8.69 -2.56 2.63
C GLN A 47 7.42 -2.37 3.45
N MET A 48 6.82 -1.20 3.39
CA MET A 48 5.57 -0.93 4.13
C MET A 48 4.43 -1.79 3.63
N TYR A 49 4.30 -1.93 2.32
CA TYR A 49 3.26 -2.78 1.74
C TYR A 49 3.45 -4.25 2.14
N GLU A 50 4.68 -4.75 2.08
CA GLU A 50 4.97 -6.12 2.48
C GLU A 50 4.67 -6.36 3.96
N GLN A 51 5.00 -5.39 4.81
CA GLN A 51 4.68 -5.47 6.23
C GLN A 51 3.16 -5.49 6.44
N TYR A 52 2.43 -4.68 5.68
CA TYR A 52 0.97 -4.68 5.71
C TYR A 52 0.42 -6.08 5.35
N VAL A 53 0.92 -6.67 4.27
CA VAL A 53 0.46 -7.99 3.83
C VAL A 53 0.74 -9.05 4.90
N ARG A 54 1.89 -8.98 5.54
CA ARG A 54 2.22 -9.93 6.62
C ARG A 54 1.31 -9.76 7.83
N THR A 55 0.88 -8.53 8.09
CA THR A 55 0.02 -8.23 9.23
C THR A 55 -1.42 -8.68 9.01
N VAL A 56 -1.99 -8.38 7.84
CA VAL A 56 -3.40 -8.70 7.57
C VAL A 56 -3.61 -10.01 6.83
N GLY A 57 -2.57 -10.53 6.18
CA GLY A 57 -2.66 -11.72 5.36
C GLY A 57 -3.02 -11.42 3.91
N GLN A 58 -2.43 -12.18 2.99
CA GLN A 58 -2.58 -11.98 1.55
C GLN A 58 -4.03 -11.99 1.10
N LYS A 59 -4.84 -12.88 1.68
CA LYS A 59 -6.23 -13.06 1.27
C LYS A 59 -7.18 -12.02 1.87
N ASN A 60 -6.72 -11.26 2.85
CA ASN A 60 -7.58 -10.33 3.58
C ASN A 60 -7.41 -8.87 3.12
N GLN A 61 -6.71 -8.65 2.03
CA GLN A 61 -6.50 -7.31 1.50
C GLN A 61 -7.79 -6.76 0.90
N GLY A 62 -8.11 -5.51 1.25
CA GLY A 62 -9.23 -4.81 0.61
C GLY A 62 -8.82 -4.24 -0.76
N ALA A 63 -9.79 -3.70 -1.49
CA ALA A 63 -9.57 -3.17 -2.83
C ALA A 63 -8.48 -2.11 -2.86
N ARG A 64 -8.50 -1.18 -1.90
CA ARG A 64 -7.49 -0.11 -1.83
C ARG A 64 -6.09 -0.68 -1.67
N ALA A 65 -5.94 -1.68 -0.79
CA ALA A 65 -4.64 -2.31 -0.56
C ALA A 65 -4.13 -3.00 -1.82
N LEU A 66 -5.01 -3.67 -2.54
CA LEU A 66 -4.65 -4.33 -3.80
C LEU A 66 -4.21 -3.32 -4.86
N TRP A 67 -4.89 -2.17 -4.93
CA TRP A 67 -4.50 -1.10 -5.86
C TRP A 67 -3.13 -0.53 -5.50
N ILE A 68 -2.88 -0.29 -4.22
CA ILE A 68 -1.57 0.22 -3.77
C ILE A 68 -0.49 -0.82 -4.07
N GLY A 69 -0.76 -2.09 -3.77
CA GLY A 69 0.17 -3.17 -4.09
C GLY A 69 0.48 -3.27 -5.58
N LEU A 70 -0.54 -3.07 -6.42
CA LEU A 70 -0.37 -3.10 -7.87
C LEU A 70 0.56 -1.97 -8.33
N ARG A 71 0.38 -0.76 -7.78
CA ARG A 71 1.25 0.38 -8.09
C ARG A 71 2.70 0.10 -7.68
N VAL A 72 2.89 -0.45 -6.49
CA VAL A 72 4.21 -0.79 -5.98
C VAL A 72 4.86 -1.87 -6.85
N ALA A 73 4.12 -2.91 -7.19
CA ALA A 73 4.62 -3.99 -8.04
C ALA A 73 5.00 -3.46 -9.42
N ARG A 74 4.18 -2.57 -9.98
CA ARG A 74 4.46 -1.95 -11.27
C ARG A 74 5.76 -1.13 -11.21
N ALA A 75 5.96 -0.36 -10.14
CA ALA A 75 7.16 0.44 -9.96
C ALA A 75 8.41 -0.43 -9.84
N ASN A 76 8.27 -1.66 -9.33
CA ASN A 76 9.36 -2.63 -9.21
C ASN A 76 9.47 -3.53 -10.44
N ALA A 77 8.63 -3.33 -11.45
CA ALA A 77 8.55 -4.20 -12.64
C ALA A 77 8.32 -5.67 -12.26
N ASP A 78 7.56 -5.91 -11.20
CA ASP A 78 7.24 -7.25 -10.70
C ASP A 78 5.99 -7.77 -11.41
N LYS A 79 6.17 -8.41 -12.55
CA LYS A 79 5.06 -8.89 -13.38
C LYS A 79 4.24 -9.97 -12.68
N MET A 80 4.90 -10.86 -11.94
CA MET A 80 4.20 -11.92 -11.22
C MET A 80 3.36 -11.34 -10.08
N GLY A 81 3.93 -10.40 -9.34
CA GLY A 81 3.17 -9.71 -8.28
C GLY A 81 1.97 -8.97 -8.83
N MET A 82 2.12 -8.28 -9.96
CA MET A 82 1.00 -7.60 -10.61
C MET A 82 -0.10 -8.58 -11.00
N GLN A 83 0.27 -9.73 -11.57
CA GLN A 83 -0.70 -10.74 -11.99
C GLN A 83 -1.49 -11.28 -10.81
N VAL A 84 -0.83 -11.58 -9.70
CA VAL A 84 -1.49 -12.05 -8.48
C VAL A 84 -2.51 -11.00 -7.99
N LEU A 85 -2.11 -9.74 -7.94
CA LEU A 85 -2.97 -8.66 -7.46
C LEU A 85 -4.15 -8.41 -8.41
N VAL A 86 -3.91 -8.46 -9.71
CA VAL A 86 -4.99 -8.33 -10.70
C VAL A 86 -6.01 -9.46 -10.53
N ASN A 87 -5.54 -10.68 -10.33
CA ASN A 87 -6.43 -11.82 -10.13
C ASN A 87 -7.27 -11.65 -8.86
N GLN A 88 -6.66 -11.13 -7.78
CA GLN A 88 -7.39 -10.86 -6.54
C GLN A 88 -8.44 -9.78 -6.73
N LEU A 89 -8.11 -8.70 -7.47
CA LEU A 89 -9.07 -7.64 -7.78
C LEU A 89 -10.25 -8.18 -8.59
N ARG A 90 -9.98 -9.03 -9.57
CA ARG A 90 -11.03 -9.64 -10.37
C ARG A 90 -11.96 -10.53 -9.54
N ALA A 91 -11.40 -11.22 -8.55
CA ALA A 91 -12.20 -12.03 -7.65
C ALA A 91 -13.14 -11.19 -6.79
N LEU A 92 -12.67 -9.99 -6.35
CA LEU A 92 -13.47 -9.08 -5.55
C LEU A 92 -14.50 -8.31 -6.39
N PHE A 93 -14.16 -7.99 -7.63
CA PHE A 93 -14.98 -7.15 -8.51
C PHE A 93 -15.11 -7.81 -9.88
N PRO A 94 -15.80 -8.98 -9.98
CA PRO A 94 -15.86 -9.73 -11.23
C PRO A 94 -16.56 -8.99 -12.36
N GLU A 95 -17.40 -8.01 -12.03
CA GLU A 95 -18.11 -7.21 -13.03
C GLU A 95 -17.42 -5.89 -13.34
N SER A 96 -16.27 -5.63 -12.72
CA SER A 96 -15.53 -4.40 -12.98
C SER A 96 -14.87 -4.46 -14.35
N PRO A 97 -15.01 -3.40 -15.16
CA PRO A 97 -14.34 -3.39 -16.46
C PRO A 97 -12.83 -3.31 -16.33
#